data_2390ea810ca738ebcf79c0ec3ee34d0d
#
_entry.id   2390ea810ca738ebcf79c0ec3ee34d0d
#
_cell.length_a   1.000
_cell.length_b   1.000
_cell.length_c   1.000
_cell.angle_alpha   90.00
_cell.angle_beta   90.00
_cell.angle_gamma   90.00
#
_symmetry.space_group_name_H-M   'P 1'
#
loop_
_entity.id
_entity.type
_entity.pdbx_description
1 polymer ?
#
loop_
_entity_poly.entity_id
_entity_poly.type
_entity_poly.pdbx_seq_one_letter_code
_entity_poly.pdbx_strand_id
1 'polypeptide(L)'
;MFTTPLVGVLRRAYPDARIDFAVGSHSRPAIEAHPLIDNRIDTGRVGAGRYSPADLFSLANRLRAGRYDAIFVPDRSPALAFTAFISGIPVRVGLDSSGRGWLYSHRVPLSPRAVRHEADIYLDLARALNLPVEPDKMEYFPPAADRQAVIAALEKFNLAEKPFVLIHPGGGRNPGMTLDAKRWPPSRFAQLAERLMSNVGITVALVGGSGDESILDAIQRLINAPIIRFGELPWGQIGALAERCTLYIGNDTGATHMAVGAGARVVMIMGPTDPRRYAPFGRPDRVAYVWREWNVPAAGARAGAPGFSWQHGASVEDVFQCILKLLLFKTRQA
;
A
#
# COMPACT_ATOMS: atom_id res chain seq x y z
N MET A 1 1.90 4.34 -1.54
CA MET A 1 2.26 4.07 -0.13
C MET A 1 3.77 4.01 0.10
N PHE A 2 4.55 3.18 -0.57
CA PHE A 2 6.00 3.05 -0.33
C PHE A 2 6.83 4.33 -0.54
N THR A 3 6.26 5.36 -1.15
CA THR A 3 6.90 6.68 -1.33
C THR A 3 6.62 7.67 -0.19
N THR A 4 5.66 7.38 0.70
CA THR A 4 5.33 8.31 1.80
C THR A 4 6.46 8.49 2.81
N PRO A 5 7.32 7.48 3.11
CA PRO A 5 8.50 7.69 3.93
C PRO A 5 9.45 8.75 3.36
N LEU A 6 9.62 8.80 2.03
CA LEU A 6 10.44 9.83 1.39
C LEU A 6 9.88 11.25 1.63
N VAL A 7 8.54 11.41 1.62
CA VAL A 7 7.90 12.71 1.95
C VAL A 7 8.25 13.14 3.36
N GLY A 8 8.21 12.23 4.34
CA GLY A 8 8.60 12.51 5.72
C GLY A 8 10.06 12.96 5.85
N VAL A 9 10.98 12.26 5.15
CA VAL A 9 12.41 12.64 5.12
C VAL A 9 12.57 14.03 4.52
N LEU A 10 11.93 14.32 3.39
CA LEU A 10 12.04 15.63 2.72
C LEU A 10 11.48 16.76 3.57
N ARG A 11 10.35 16.57 4.26
CA ARG A 11 9.77 17.58 5.14
C ARG A 11 10.66 17.87 6.35
N ARG A 12 11.31 16.84 6.93
CA ARG A 12 12.28 17.07 8.03
C ARG A 12 13.53 17.81 7.56
N ALA A 13 14.03 17.47 6.37
CA ALA A 13 15.21 18.13 5.81
C ALA A 13 14.92 19.58 5.35
N TYR A 14 13.70 19.83 4.89
CA TYR A 14 13.27 21.12 4.33
C TYR A 14 11.91 21.50 4.93
N PRO A 15 11.87 21.99 6.20
CA PRO A 15 10.61 22.25 6.91
C PRO A 15 9.71 23.28 6.22
N ASP A 16 10.30 24.30 5.61
CA ASP A 16 9.60 25.42 4.97
C ASP A 16 9.39 25.23 3.45
N ALA A 17 9.88 24.12 2.87
CA ALA A 17 9.73 23.88 1.45
C ALA A 17 8.28 23.56 1.08
N ARG A 18 7.83 24.02 -0.09
CA ARG A 18 6.62 23.50 -0.70
C ARG A 18 6.88 22.11 -1.29
N ILE A 19 6.18 21.11 -0.80
CA ILE A 19 6.27 19.72 -1.27
C ILE A 19 4.99 19.36 -2.01
N ASP A 20 5.07 19.35 -3.33
CA ASP A 20 3.97 18.92 -4.20
C ASP A 20 4.19 17.46 -4.63
N PHE A 21 3.12 16.69 -4.74
CA PHE A 21 3.19 15.28 -5.11
C PHE A 21 2.45 15.02 -6.43
N ALA A 22 3.19 14.61 -7.46
CA ALA A 22 2.62 14.24 -8.74
C ALA A 22 2.12 12.79 -8.71
N VAL A 23 0.82 12.58 -8.94
CA VAL A 23 0.15 11.28 -8.78
C VAL A 23 -0.97 11.09 -9.80
N GLY A 24 -1.14 9.85 -10.28
CA GLY A 24 -2.29 9.48 -11.10
C GLY A 24 -3.57 9.32 -10.27
N SER A 25 -4.73 9.52 -10.90
CA SER A 25 -6.05 9.50 -10.25
C SER A 25 -6.30 8.25 -9.42
N HIS A 26 -5.89 7.07 -9.90
CA HIS A 26 -6.07 5.79 -9.20
C HIS A 26 -5.34 5.75 -7.84
N SER A 27 -4.13 6.32 -7.76
CA SER A 27 -3.30 6.30 -6.54
C SER A 27 -3.48 7.54 -5.66
N ARG A 28 -4.18 8.55 -6.15
CA ARG A 28 -4.42 9.81 -5.45
C ARG A 28 -5.05 9.64 -4.06
N PRO A 29 -6.04 8.73 -3.86
CA PRO A 29 -6.62 8.52 -2.53
C PRO A 29 -5.60 8.13 -1.45
N ALA A 30 -4.46 7.53 -1.84
CA ALA A 30 -3.41 7.13 -0.90
C ALA A 30 -2.67 8.32 -0.26
N ILE A 31 -2.77 9.53 -0.84
CA ILE A 31 -2.07 10.73 -0.37
C ILE A 31 -2.99 11.97 -0.26
N GLU A 32 -4.29 11.80 -0.47
CA GLU A 32 -5.23 12.92 -0.58
C GLU A 32 -5.22 13.83 0.64
N ALA A 33 -5.26 13.27 1.84
CA ALA A 33 -5.27 14.01 3.09
C ALA A 33 -3.91 14.01 3.82
N HIS A 34 -2.80 13.72 3.10
CA HIS A 34 -1.48 13.65 3.72
C HIS A 34 -1.00 15.06 4.13
N PRO A 35 -0.75 15.32 5.43
CA PRO A 35 -0.53 16.68 5.95
C PRO A 35 0.82 17.28 5.51
N LEU A 36 1.79 16.46 5.13
CA LEU A 36 3.13 16.92 4.72
C LEU A 36 3.21 17.22 3.21
N ILE A 37 2.11 17.07 2.47
CA ILE A 37 2.02 17.36 1.03
C ILE A 37 1.16 18.60 0.83
N ASP A 38 1.75 19.63 0.23
CA ASP A 38 1.07 20.91 0.05
C ASP A 38 0.10 20.89 -1.13
N ASN A 39 0.48 20.24 -2.25
CA ASN A 39 -0.40 20.13 -3.41
C ASN A 39 -0.28 18.76 -4.12
N ARG A 40 -1.33 18.34 -4.81
CA ARG A 40 -1.43 17.08 -5.58
C ARG A 40 -1.57 17.43 -7.06
N ILE A 41 -0.53 17.10 -7.83
CA ILE A 41 -0.50 17.33 -9.27
C ILE A 41 -1.02 16.07 -9.97
N ASP A 42 -2.11 16.20 -10.72
CA ASP A 42 -2.59 15.08 -11.53
C ASP A 42 -1.61 14.80 -12.67
N THR A 43 -1.11 13.59 -12.76
CA THR A 43 -0.24 13.15 -13.86
C THR A 43 -1.01 12.79 -15.13
N GLY A 44 -2.34 12.79 -15.08
CA GLY A 44 -3.19 12.43 -16.20
C GLY A 44 -2.90 11.02 -16.72
N ARG A 45 -2.86 10.86 -18.05
CA ARG A 45 -2.64 9.55 -18.69
C ARG A 45 -1.25 8.96 -18.43
N VAL A 46 -0.26 9.81 -18.09
CA VAL A 46 1.11 9.35 -17.75
C VAL A 46 1.07 8.42 -16.54
N GLY A 47 0.33 8.79 -15.49
CA GLY A 47 0.17 7.95 -14.30
C GLY A 47 -0.57 6.65 -14.54
N ALA A 48 -1.32 6.54 -15.63
CA ALA A 48 -2.00 5.30 -16.03
C ALA A 48 -1.15 4.40 -16.93
N GLY A 49 0.08 4.82 -17.27
CA GLY A 49 0.98 4.06 -18.14
C GLY A 49 0.53 4.02 -19.62
N ARG A 50 -0.46 4.83 -20.01
CA ARG A 50 -1.01 4.94 -21.38
C ARG A 50 -0.91 6.38 -21.81
N TYR A 51 0.23 6.78 -22.38
CA TYR A 51 0.52 8.17 -22.71
C TYR A 51 1.10 8.30 -24.11
N SER A 52 0.84 9.43 -24.71
CA SER A 52 1.48 9.93 -25.94
C SER A 52 2.65 10.87 -25.58
N PRO A 53 3.52 11.22 -26.54
CA PRO A 53 4.50 12.27 -26.34
C PRO A 53 3.89 13.59 -25.85
N ALA A 54 2.71 13.97 -26.38
CA ALA A 54 2.00 15.18 -25.96
C ALA A 54 1.62 15.17 -24.47
N ASP A 55 1.24 14.00 -23.92
CA ASP A 55 0.95 13.86 -22.49
C ASP A 55 2.20 14.12 -21.64
N LEU A 56 3.38 13.65 -22.08
CA LEU A 56 4.67 13.89 -21.40
C LEU A 56 5.03 15.39 -21.40
N PHE A 57 4.89 16.07 -22.53
CA PHE A 57 5.13 17.50 -22.64
C PHE A 57 4.12 18.30 -21.80
N SER A 58 2.86 17.90 -21.77
CA SER A 58 1.83 18.53 -20.94
C SER A 58 2.18 18.44 -19.45
N LEU A 59 2.60 17.24 -18.98
CA LEU A 59 3.04 17.07 -17.60
C LEU A 59 4.30 17.89 -17.31
N ALA A 60 5.28 17.88 -18.20
CA ALA A 60 6.51 18.67 -18.04
C ALA A 60 6.23 20.18 -17.93
N ASN A 61 5.30 20.69 -18.72
CA ASN A 61 4.90 22.12 -18.66
C ASN A 61 4.22 22.46 -17.33
N ARG A 62 3.37 21.56 -16.80
CA ARG A 62 2.78 21.74 -15.45
C ARG A 62 3.85 21.75 -14.36
N LEU A 63 4.83 20.84 -14.45
CA LEU A 63 5.96 20.80 -13.51
C LEU A 63 6.81 22.08 -13.61
N ARG A 64 7.12 22.55 -14.83
CA ARG A 64 7.86 23.80 -15.06
C ARG A 64 7.15 25.02 -14.47
N ALA A 65 5.82 25.08 -14.64
CA ALA A 65 5.02 26.19 -14.09
C ALA A 65 5.07 26.27 -12.56
N GLY A 66 5.32 25.13 -11.89
CA GLY A 66 5.49 25.05 -10.45
C GLY A 66 6.79 25.66 -9.92
N ARG A 67 7.79 25.95 -10.78
CA ARG A 67 9.10 26.54 -10.44
C ARG A 67 9.80 25.82 -9.30
N TYR A 68 9.87 24.48 -9.38
CA TYR A 68 10.51 23.65 -8.39
C TYR A 68 12.04 23.69 -8.49
N ASP A 69 12.72 23.68 -7.34
CA ASP A 69 14.17 23.57 -7.24
C ASP A 69 14.63 22.11 -7.43
N ALA A 70 13.83 21.16 -7.00
CA ALA A 70 14.14 19.73 -7.08
C ALA A 70 12.93 18.88 -7.46
N ILE A 71 13.18 17.78 -8.14
CA ILE A 71 12.20 16.70 -8.40
C ILE A 71 12.80 15.34 -8.03
N PHE A 72 12.04 14.55 -7.30
CA PHE A 72 12.36 13.16 -6.96
C PHE A 72 11.46 12.23 -7.75
N VAL A 73 12.04 11.26 -8.45
CA VAL A 73 11.31 10.35 -9.33
C VAL A 73 11.48 8.90 -8.84
N PRO A 74 10.60 8.43 -7.92
CA PRO A 74 10.63 7.07 -7.39
C PRO A 74 10.01 6.07 -8.38
N ASP A 75 10.49 6.09 -9.61
CA ASP A 75 9.99 5.25 -10.69
C ASP A 75 11.16 4.84 -11.62
N ARG A 76 10.98 3.73 -12.32
CA ARG A 76 11.98 3.18 -13.24
C ARG A 76 11.69 3.53 -14.71
N SER A 77 10.64 4.32 -14.96
CA SER A 77 10.20 4.67 -16.31
C SER A 77 11.16 5.68 -16.96
N PRO A 78 11.75 5.37 -18.11
CA PRO A 78 12.56 6.34 -18.85
C PRO A 78 11.74 7.54 -19.34
N ALA A 79 10.43 7.36 -19.56
CA ALA A 79 9.54 8.46 -19.92
C ALA A 79 9.39 9.49 -18.80
N LEU A 80 9.34 9.05 -17.53
CA LEU A 80 9.31 9.97 -16.40
C LEU A 80 10.67 10.67 -16.19
N ALA A 81 11.78 9.98 -16.45
CA ALA A 81 13.10 10.61 -16.47
C ALA A 81 13.17 11.71 -17.55
N PHE A 82 12.67 11.42 -18.74
CA PHE A 82 12.57 12.40 -19.84
C PHE A 82 11.66 13.57 -19.46
N THR A 83 10.49 13.31 -18.88
CA THR A 83 9.56 14.36 -18.41
C THR A 83 10.23 15.29 -17.38
N ALA A 84 10.95 14.72 -16.41
CA ALA A 84 11.70 15.50 -15.43
C ALA A 84 12.80 16.34 -16.09
N PHE A 85 13.49 15.81 -17.09
CA PHE A 85 14.52 16.53 -17.83
C PHE A 85 13.95 17.73 -18.61
N ILE A 86 12.91 17.52 -19.42
CA ILE A 86 12.32 18.58 -20.24
C ILE A 86 11.51 19.59 -19.43
N SER A 87 11.17 19.29 -18.15
CA SER A 87 10.57 20.28 -17.24
C SER A 87 11.52 21.44 -16.90
N GLY A 88 12.84 21.23 -17.08
CA GLY A 88 13.86 22.24 -16.78
C GLY A 88 14.19 22.38 -15.28
N ILE A 89 13.66 21.51 -14.42
CA ILE A 89 13.96 21.52 -12.98
C ILE A 89 15.45 21.19 -12.80
N PRO A 90 16.23 22.00 -12.04
CA PRO A 90 17.70 21.86 -11.98
C PRO A 90 18.13 20.57 -11.25
N VAL A 91 17.60 20.30 -10.07
CA VAL A 91 17.92 19.10 -9.28
C VAL A 91 16.94 17.98 -9.61
N ARG A 92 17.39 16.96 -10.27
CA ARG A 92 16.57 15.80 -10.70
C ARG A 92 17.17 14.54 -10.11
N VAL A 93 16.50 13.99 -9.09
CA VAL A 93 16.92 12.78 -8.39
C VAL A 93 16.06 11.60 -8.84
N GLY A 94 16.67 10.54 -9.34
CA GLY A 94 15.88 9.43 -9.83
C GLY A 94 16.62 8.10 -9.90
N LEU A 95 15.85 7.03 -10.04
CA LEU A 95 16.35 5.66 -10.08
C LEU A 95 17.00 5.36 -11.44
N ASP A 96 18.29 5.03 -11.43
CA ASP A 96 19.02 4.59 -12.62
C ASP A 96 18.93 3.06 -12.74
N SER A 97 17.87 2.59 -13.35
CA SER A 97 17.68 1.18 -13.65
C SER A 97 18.24 0.86 -15.04
N SER A 98 19.34 0.08 -15.09
CA SER A 98 19.97 -0.36 -16.34
C SER A 98 20.47 0.80 -17.24
N GLY A 99 21.03 1.85 -16.64
CA GLY A 99 21.59 3.01 -17.35
C GLY A 99 20.53 3.95 -17.95
N ARG A 100 19.26 3.84 -17.56
CA ARG A 100 18.17 4.68 -18.07
C ARG A 100 18.05 6.03 -17.37
N GLY A 101 18.83 6.24 -16.31
CA GLY A 101 18.80 7.44 -15.49
C GLY A 101 19.72 8.59 -15.95
N TRP A 102 20.28 8.54 -17.15
CA TRP A 102 21.25 9.55 -17.64
C TRP A 102 20.67 10.97 -17.73
N LEU A 103 19.35 11.13 -17.69
CA LEU A 103 18.65 12.41 -17.65
C LEU A 103 18.56 13.03 -16.25
N TYR A 104 18.87 12.28 -15.19
CA TYR A 104 18.91 12.79 -13.83
C TYR A 104 20.23 13.47 -13.52
N SER A 105 20.19 14.55 -12.71
CA SER A 105 21.38 15.21 -12.18
C SER A 105 22.02 14.38 -11.04
N HIS A 106 21.17 13.66 -10.28
CA HIS A 106 21.56 12.76 -9.21
C HIS A 106 20.97 11.38 -9.48
N ARG A 107 21.81 10.45 -9.85
CA ARG A 107 21.40 9.09 -10.23
C ARG A 107 21.56 8.15 -9.05
N VAL A 108 20.51 7.39 -8.76
CA VAL A 108 20.53 6.31 -7.78
C VAL A 108 20.68 4.99 -8.53
N PRO A 109 21.84 4.36 -8.53
CA PRO A 109 22.06 3.10 -9.23
C PRO A 109 21.14 2.01 -8.66
N LEU A 110 20.40 1.34 -9.53
CA LEU A 110 19.52 0.24 -9.16
C LEU A 110 19.83 -0.99 -10.00
N SER A 111 20.42 -2.00 -9.39
CA SER A 111 20.61 -3.28 -10.05
C SER A 111 19.27 -3.95 -10.33
N PRO A 112 18.98 -4.39 -11.56
CA PRO A 112 17.77 -5.14 -11.88
C PRO A 112 17.62 -6.44 -11.10
N ARG A 113 18.71 -6.98 -10.58
CA ARG A 113 18.76 -8.23 -9.81
C ARG A 113 18.69 -8.00 -8.29
N ALA A 114 18.79 -6.74 -7.83
CA ALA A 114 18.72 -6.45 -6.41
C ALA A 114 17.30 -6.74 -5.88
N VAL A 115 17.23 -7.60 -4.88
CA VAL A 115 16.02 -7.87 -4.13
C VAL A 115 16.09 -7.03 -2.86
N ARG A 116 15.46 -5.86 -2.88
CA ARG A 116 15.38 -4.91 -1.77
C ARG A 116 13.95 -4.42 -1.64
N HIS A 117 13.59 -3.97 -0.46
CA HIS A 117 12.26 -3.40 -0.21
C HIS A 117 12.04 -2.12 -1.03
N GLU A 118 10.87 -1.98 -1.66
CA GLU A 118 10.58 -0.82 -2.53
C GLU A 118 10.66 0.51 -1.78
N ALA A 119 10.23 0.56 -0.50
CA ALA A 119 10.35 1.78 0.30
C ALA A 119 11.82 2.18 0.54
N ASP A 120 12.72 1.21 0.81
CA ASP A 120 14.15 1.48 0.98
C ASP A 120 14.80 1.99 -0.31
N ILE A 121 14.38 1.43 -1.45
CA ILE A 121 14.84 1.91 -2.76
C ILE A 121 14.41 3.36 -2.99
N TYR A 122 13.20 3.73 -2.58
CA TYR A 122 12.74 5.13 -2.73
C TYR A 122 13.43 6.07 -1.73
N LEU A 123 13.80 5.60 -0.55
CA LEU A 123 14.60 6.36 0.41
C LEU A 123 16.04 6.61 -0.06
N ASP A 124 16.58 5.79 -0.97
CA ASP A 124 17.87 6.06 -1.58
C ASP A 124 17.91 7.37 -2.39
N LEU A 125 16.75 7.85 -2.85
CA LEU A 125 16.66 9.17 -3.49
C LEU A 125 17.03 10.31 -2.53
N ALA A 126 16.68 10.20 -1.25
CA ALA A 126 17.10 11.15 -0.23
C ALA A 126 18.61 10.99 0.11
N ARG A 127 19.08 9.74 0.22
CA ARG A 127 20.49 9.44 0.48
C ARG A 127 21.40 9.97 -0.62
N ALA A 128 20.92 10.01 -1.88
CA ALA A 128 21.69 10.59 -3.00
C ALA A 128 21.97 12.10 -2.86
N LEU A 129 21.25 12.78 -1.99
CA LEU A 129 21.48 14.17 -1.60
C LEU A 129 22.12 14.29 -0.19
N ASN A 130 22.66 13.19 0.36
CA ASN A 130 23.21 13.10 1.71
C ASN A 130 22.21 13.51 2.82
N LEU A 131 20.90 13.37 2.59
CA LEU A 131 19.91 13.65 3.61
C LEU A 131 19.89 12.52 4.65
N PRO A 132 19.74 12.84 5.93
CA PRO A 132 19.62 11.83 6.98
C PRO A 132 18.31 11.05 6.80
N VAL A 133 18.45 9.74 6.62
CA VAL A 133 17.31 8.82 6.47
C VAL A 133 17.26 7.95 7.71
N GLU A 134 16.36 8.29 8.61
CA GLU A 134 16.00 7.41 9.72
C GLU A 134 14.99 6.36 9.26
N PRO A 135 14.85 5.25 10.00
CA PRO A 135 13.81 4.27 9.71
C PRO A 135 12.44 4.96 9.76
N ASP A 136 11.89 5.20 8.60
CA ASP A 136 10.61 5.89 8.48
C ASP A 136 9.50 4.87 8.17
N LYS A 137 8.27 5.20 8.50
CA LYS A 137 7.10 4.36 8.29
C LYS A 137 6.28 4.88 7.12
N MET A 138 5.53 4.02 6.49
CA MET A 138 4.44 4.48 5.62
C MET A 138 3.43 5.27 6.45
N GLU A 139 2.88 6.33 5.85
CA GLU A 139 1.84 7.14 6.48
C GLU A 139 0.66 7.30 5.53
N TYR A 140 -0.52 7.11 6.10
CA TYR A 140 -1.80 7.32 5.44
C TYR A 140 -2.75 8.05 6.38
N PHE A 141 -3.43 9.03 5.85
CA PHE A 141 -4.37 9.86 6.60
C PHE A 141 -5.73 9.81 5.90
N PRO A 142 -6.73 9.11 6.48
CA PRO A 142 -8.09 9.14 5.95
C PRO A 142 -8.65 10.57 5.97
N PRO A 143 -9.37 11.01 4.92
CA PRO A 143 -10.08 12.27 4.93
C PRO A 143 -11.05 12.40 6.11
N ALA A 144 -11.24 13.62 6.63
CA ALA A 144 -12.11 13.86 7.78
C ALA A 144 -13.56 13.41 7.53
N ALA A 145 -14.08 13.63 6.33
CA ALA A 145 -15.42 13.18 5.95
C ALA A 145 -15.54 11.65 6.00
N ASP A 146 -14.52 10.91 5.57
CA ASP A 146 -14.50 9.45 5.63
C ASP A 146 -14.45 8.92 7.07
N ARG A 147 -13.68 9.60 7.95
CA ARG A 147 -13.69 9.27 9.39
C ARG A 147 -15.09 9.47 10.02
N GLN A 148 -15.79 10.54 9.67
CA GLN A 148 -17.15 10.78 10.17
C GLN A 148 -18.13 9.72 9.67
N ALA A 149 -18.08 9.35 8.39
CA ALA A 149 -18.90 8.28 7.83
C ALA A 149 -18.65 6.93 8.54
N VAL A 150 -17.39 6.64 8.87
CA VAL A 150 -17.01 5.41 9.58
C VAL A 150 -17.49 5.42 11.02
N ILE A 151 -17.44 6.55 11.74
CA ILE A 151 -17.99 6.66 13.10
C ILE A 151 -19.48 6.29 13.09
N ALA A 152 -20.27 6.90 12.20
CA ALA A 152 -21.70 6.58 12.08
C ALA A 152 -21.96 5.10 11.72
N ALA A 153 -21.13 4.52 10.84
CA ALA A 153 -21.23 3.10 10.50
C ALA A 153 -20.92 2.19 11.70
N LEU A 154 -19.88 2.50 12.47
CA LEU A 154 -19.51 1.74 13.67
C LEU A 154 -20.61 1.81 14.75
N GLU A 155 -21.23 2.96 14.95
CA GLU A 155 -22.39 3.12 15.86
C GLU A 155 -23.56 2.23 15.41
N LYS A 156 -23.91 2.27 14.12
CA LYS A 156 -24.98 1.44 13.54
C LYS A 156 -24.77 -0.06 13.78
N PHE A 157 -23.52 -0.52 13.74
CA PHE A 157 -23.18 -1.94 13.98
C PHE A 157 -22.82 -2.24 15.45
N ASN A 158 -22.98 -1.28 16.38
CA ASN A 158 -22.56 -1.41 17.79
C ASN A 158 -21.10 -1.79 17.97
N LEU A 159 -20.22 -1.23 17.13
CA LEU A 159 -18.75 -1.45 17.14
C LEU A 159 -17.96 -0.25 17.64
N ALA A 160 -18.58 0.89 17.93
CA ALA A 160 -17.87 2.14 18.26
C ALA A 160 -16.82 1.95 19.37
N GLU A 161 -17.17 1.20 20.43
CA GLU A 161 -16.32 0.95 21.60
C GLU A 161 -15.93 -0.54 21.75
N LYS A 162 -16.25 -1.38 20.74
CA LYS A 162 -15.96 -2.82 20.82
C LYS A 162 -14.73 -3.19 19.99
N PRO A 163 -13.88 -4.10 20.48
CA PRO A 163 -12.80 -4.64 19.68
C PRO A 163 -13.36 -5.49 18.52
N PHE A 164 -12.83 -5.28 17.33
CA PHE A 164 -13.18 -6.08 16.16
C PHE A 164 -11.97 -6.30 15.24
N VAL A 165 -12.00 -7.40 14.51
CA VAL A 165 -11.07 -7.71 13.42
C VAL A 165 -11.70 -7.29 12.11
N LEU A 166 -10.98 -6.53 11.30
CA LEU A 166 -11.38 -6.13 9.97
C LEU A 166 -10.69 -7.01 8.92
N ILE A 167 -11.47 -7.72 8.10
CA ILE A 167 -10.95 -8.54 7.01
C ILE A 167 -11.28 -7.87 5.68
N HIS A 168 -10.24 -7.61 4.88
CA HIS A 168 -10.33 -7.13 3.51
C HIS A 168 -9.82 -8.21 2.54
N PRO A 169 -10.70 -9.05 1.98
CA PRO A 169 -10.31 -10.20 1.15
C PRO A 169 -10.01 -9.83 -0.30
N GLY A 170 -10.29 -8.60 -0.70
CA GLY A 170 -10.15 -8.09 -2.05
C GLY A 170 -8.73 -7.82 -2.51
N GLY A 171 -8.62 -7.10 -3.63
CA GLY A 171 -7.36 -6.64 -4.21
C GLY A 171 -6.89 -7.40 -5.45
N GLY A 172 -5.60 -7.26 -5.79
CA GLY A 172 -5.04 -7.88 -7.01
C GLY A 172 -5.40 -7.15 -8.30
N ARG A 173 -6.10 -6.01 -8.23
CA ARG A 173 -6.47 -5.17 -9.39
C ARG A 173 -5.73 -3.85 -9.34
N ASN A 174 -4.98 -3.56 -10.40
CA ASN A 174 -4.30 -2.29 -10.63
C ASN A 174 -4.61 -1.82 -12.05
N PRO A 175 -4.44 -0.52 -12.38
CA PRO A 175 -4.60 -0.07 -13.75
C PRO A 175 -3.73 -0.89 -14.72
N GLY A 176 -4.38 -1.56 -15.65
CA GLY A 176 -3.71 -2.38 -16.66
C GLY A 176 -3.22 -3.77 -16.22
N MET A 177 -3.48 -4.17 -14.98
CA MET A 177 -3.07 -5.49 -14.47
C MET A 177 -4.08 -6.06 -13.46
N THR A 178 -4.51 -7.29 -13.69
CA THR A 178 -5.25 -8.09 -12.70
C THR A 178 -4.43 -9.32 -12.34
N LEU A 179 -4.23 -9.57 -11.05
CA LEU A 179 -3.50 -10.73 -10.55
C LEU A 179 -4.31 -11.39 -9.42
N ASP A 180 -5.30 -12.19 -9.82
CA ASP A 180 -6.19 -12.88 -8.88
C ASP A 180 -5.44 -13.88 -7.98
N ALA A 181 -4.29 -14.38 -8.43
CA ALA A 181 -3.40 -15.22 -7.62
C ALA A 181 -2.94 -14.56 -6.31
N LYS A 182 -3.02 -13.23 -6.17
CA LYS A 182 -2.77 -12.52 -4.90
C LYS A 182 -3.88 -12.72 -3.88
N ARG A 183 -5.09 -13.13 -4.30
CA ARG A 183 -6.24 -13.29 -3.40
C ARG A 183 -6.18 -14.63 -2.70
N TRP A 184 -6.14 -14.59 -1.39
CA TRP A 184 -6.32 -15.80 -0.59
C TRP A 184 -7.73 -16.37 -0.81
N PRO A 185 -7.90 -17.70 -0.88
CA PRO A 185 -9.20 -18.31 -1.18
C PRO A 185 -10.31 -17.85 -0.22
N PRO A 186 -11.52 -17.54 -0.70
CA PRO A 186 -12.66 -17.15 0.13
C PRO A 186 -12.97 -18.15 1.25
N SER A 187 -12.84 -19.44 0.97
CA SER A 187 -13.05 -20.51 1.97
C SER A 187 -12.06 -20.43 3.14
N ARG A 188 -10.84 -20.01 2.89
CA ARG A 188 -9.85 -19.84 3.95
C ARG A 188 -10.11 -18.58 4.79
N PHE A 189 -10.58 -17.50 4.19
CA PHE A 189 -11.04 -16.33 4.93
C PHE A 189 -12.24 -16.67 5.82
N ALA A 190 -13.20 -17.46 5.31
CA ALA A 190 -14.35 -17.89 6.08
C ALA A 190 -13.93 -18.74 7.29
N GLN A 191 -13.08 -19.75 7.09
CA GLN A 191 -12.53 -20.59 8.16
C GLN A 191 -11.76 -19.78 9.20
N LEU A 192 -10.96 -18.80 8.76
CA LEU A 192 -10.24 -17.90 9.66
C LEU A 192 -11.19 -17.05 10.50
N ALA A 193 -12.23 -16.48 9.87
CA ALA A 193 -13.22 -15.67 10.54
C ALA A 193 -13.99 -16.47 11.62
N GLU A 194 -14.48 -17.68 11.29
CA GLU A 194 -15.14 -18.56 12.24
C GLU A 194 -14.20 -18.94 13.42
N ARG A 195 -12.96 -19.22 13.12
CA ARG A 195 -11.95 -19.54 14.14
C ARG A 195 -11.64 -18.36 15.07
N LEU A 196 -11.58 -17.14 14.55
CA LEU A 196 -11.40 -15.93 15.37
C LEU A 196 -12.62 -15.68 16.28
N MET A 197 -13.82 -15.88 15.77
CA MET A 197 -15.04 -15.73 16.55
C MET A 197 -15.16 -16.80 17.64
N SER A 198 -14.88 -18.07 17.31
CA SER A 198 -15.06 -19.18 18.25
C SER A 198 -13.93 -19.28 19.28
N ASN A 199 -12.66 -19.13 18.87
CA ASN A 199 -11.52 -19.39 19.77
C ASN A 199 -11.02 -18.15 20.51
N VAL A 200 -11.24 -16.95 19.90
CA VAL A 200 -10.79 -15.67 20.49
C VAL A 200 -11.96 -14.87 21.06
N GLY A 201 -13.18 -15.14 20.60
CA GLY A 201 -14.40 -14.43 21.03
C GLY A 201 -14.46 -13.00 20.50
N ILE A 202 -13.73 -12.69 19.40
CA ILE A 202 -13.68 -11.34 18.84
C ILE A 202 -14.67 -11.19 17.67
N THR A 203 -15.32 -10.05 17.60
CA THR A 203 -16.18 -9.71 16.45
C THR A 203 -15.35 -9.60 15.18
N VAL A 204 -15.84 -10.19 14.09
CA VAL A 204 -15.21 -10.09 12.77
C VAL A 204 -16.12 -9.29 11.83
N ALA A 205 -15.50 -8.38 11.09
CA ALA A 205 -16.16 -7.57 10.09
C ALA A 205 -15.49 -7.72 8.72
N LEU A 206 -16.28 -7.80 7.65
CA LEU A 206 -15.82 -7.83 6.27
C LEU A 206 -15.94 -6.45 5.62
N VAL A 207 -14.96 -6.08 4.83
CA VAL A 207 -14.97 -4.89 4.00
C VAL A 207 -14.34 -5.18 2.64
N GLY A 208 -14.81 -4.55 1.58
CA GLY A 208 -14.23 -4.60 0.24
C GLY A 208 -14.04 -3.22 -0.34
N GLY A 209 -13.19 -3.13 -1.35
CA GLY A 209 -13.14 -1.99 -2.27
C GLY A 209 -14.07 -2.22 -3.48
N SER A 210 -14.09 -1.26 -4.40
CA SER A 210 -14.91 -1.38 -5.62
C SER A 210 -14.58 -2.65 -6.42
N GLY A 211 -15.59 -3.45 -6.72
CA GLY A 211 -15.52 -4.72 -7.44
C GLY A 211 -15.18 -5.94 -6.58
N ASP A 212 -15.25 -5.81 -5.24
CA ASP A 212 -15.01 -6.91 -4.31
C ASP A 212 -16.29 -7.58 -3.78
N GLU A 213 -17.50 -7.11 -4.18
CA GLU A 213 -18.78 -7.60 -3.68
C GLU A 213 -18.92 -9.13 -3.82
N SER A 214 -18.53 -9.67 -4.97
CA SER A 214 -18.62 -11.11 -5.25
C SER A 214 -17.78 -11.97 -4.28
N ILE A 215 -16.60 -11.47 -3.84
CA ILE A 215 -15.77 -12.19 -2.87
C ILE A 215 -16.34 -12.07 -1.45
N LEU A 216 -16.92 -10.92 -1.11
CA LEU A 216 -17.62 -10.74 0.17
C LEU A 216 -18.80 -11.70 0.27
N ASP A 217 -19.62 -11.83 -0.80
CA ASP A 217 -20.74 -12.78 -0.88
C ASP A 217 -20.26 -14.23 -0.75
N ALA A 218 -19.17 -14.57 -1.43
CA ALA A 218 -18.61 -15.93 -1.37
C ALA A 218 -18.18 -16.30 0.06
N ILE A 219 -17.56 -15.37 0.78
CA ILE A 219 -17.15 -15.60 2.17
C ILE A 219 -18.37 -15.69 3.08
N GLN A 220 -19.32 -14.75 2.97
CA GLN A 220 -20.50 -14.72 3.83
C GLN A 220 -21.35 -15.99 3.71
N ARG A 221 -21.47 -16.56 2.50
CA ARG A 221 -22.19 -17.84 2.30
C ARG A 221 -21.53 -19.05 2.95
N LEU A 222 -20.23 -18.97 3.24
CA LEU A 222 -19.45 -20.06 3.84
C LEU A 222 -19.38 -19.97 5.36
N ILE A 223 -19.79 -18.84 5.95
CA ILE A 223 -19.75 -18.61 7.41
C ILE A 223 -21.14 -18.90 7.99
N ASN A 224 -21.19 -19.74 9.01
CA ASN A 224 -22.43 -20.07 9.72
C ASN A 224 -22.70 -19.16 10.94
N ALA A 225 -21.72 -18.35 11.34
CA ALA A 225 -21.81 -17.45 12.47
C ALA A 225 -22.20 -16.01 12.03
N PRO A 226 -22.79 -15.19 12.91
CA PRO A 226 -23.06 -13.79 12.61
C PRO A 226 -21.77 -13.02 12.31
N ILE A 227 -21.65 -12.46 11.11
CA ILE A 227 -20.54 -11.64 10.69
C ILE A 227 -21.04 -10.26 10.26
N ILE A 228 -20.30 -9.22 10.63
CA ILE A 228 -20.61 -7.85 10.21
C ILE A 228 -20.07 -7.65 8.80
N ARG A 229 -20.84 -6.99 7.94
CA ARG A 229 -20.45 -6.66 6.59
C ARG A 229 -20.64 -5.17 6.34
N PHE A 230 -19.53 -4.47 6.08
CA PHE A 230 -19.57 -3.08 5.65
C PHE A 230 -19.83 -2.93 4.15
N GLY A 231 -19.63 -4.00 3.36
CA GLY A 231 -19.76 -3.97 1.90
C GLY A 231 -18.57 -3.30 1.21
N GLU A 232 -18.80 -2.78 0.00
CA GLU A 232 -17.80 -2.01 -0.74
C GLU A 232 -17.74 -0.58 -0.23
N LEU A 233 -16.55 -0.13 0.16
CA LEU A 233 -16.31 1.22 0.66
C LEU A 233 -15.22 1.93 -0.14
N PRO A 234 -15.25 3.27 -0.20
CA PRO A 234 -14.14 4.07 -0.69
C PRO A 234 -12.86 3.83 0.12
N TRP A 235 -11.71 4.03 -0.51
CA TRP A 235 -10.40 3.83 0.12
C TRP A 235 -10.25 4.61 1.43
N GLY A 236 -10.76 5.84 1.50
CA GLY A 236 -10.70 6.66 2.71
C GLY A 236 -11.45 6.04 3.88
N GLN A 237 -12.62 5.44 3.63
CA GLN A 237 -13.40 4.77 4.66
C GLN A 237 -12.78 3.43 5.09
N ILE A 238 -12.19 2.66 4.14
CA ILE A 238 -11.42 1.45 4.50
C ILE A 238 -10.24 1.82 5.42
N GLY A 239 -9.52 2.90 5.10
CA GLY A 239 -8.44 3.39 5.94
C GLY A 239 -8.90 3.89 7.31
N ALA A 240 -10.03 4.59 7.39
CA ALA A 240 -10.62 5.05 8.64
C ALA A 240 -11.12 3.87 9.52
N LEU A 241 -11.67 2.81 8.91
CA LEU A 241 -11.98 1.56 9.62
C LEU A 241 -10.70 0.89 10.15
N ALA A 242 -9.63 0.91 9.37
CA ALA A 242 -8.34 0.36 9.79
C ALA A 242 -7.75 1.10 11.01
N GLU A 243 -7.93 2.43 11.12
CA GLU A 243 -7.54 3.19 12.33
C GLU A 243 -8.28 2.71 13.59
N ARG A 244 -9.49 2.19 13.46
CA ARG A 244 -10.39 1.83 14.57
C ARG A 244 -10.37 0.35 14.92
N CYS A 245 -10.00 -0.54 13.99
CA CYS A 245 -10.00 -1.97 14.26
C CYS A 245 -8.87 -2.39 15.19
N THR A 246 -9.09 -3.49 15.91
CA THR A 246 -8.06 -4.12 16.75
C THR A 246 -6.97 -4.76 15.89
N LEU A 247 -7.38 -5.34 14.76
CA LEU A 247 -6.50 -6.00 13.79
C LEU A 247 -7.11 -5.90 12.40
N TYR A 248 -6.29 -5.56 11.42
CA TYR A 248 -6.62 -5.63 10.00
C TYR A 248 -5.96 -6.86 9.38
N ILE A 249 -6.71 -7.61 8.58
CA ILE A 249 -6.22 -8.77 7.84
C ILE A 249 -6.55 -8.59 6.37
N GLY A 250 -5.56 -8.70 5.50
CA GLY A 250 -5.77 -8.57 4.05
C GLY A 250 -4.67 -9.18 3.22
N ASN A 251 -4.91 -9.26 1.91
CA ASN A 251 -3.91 -9.69 0.93
C ASN A 251 -2.83 -8.61 0.71
N ASP A 252 -1.75 -8.95 -0.02
CA ASP A 252 -0.76 -7.97 -0.50
C ASP A 252 -1.40 -7.03 -1.54
N THR A 253 -1.95 -5.93 -1.04
CA THR A 253 -2.70 -4.93 -1.82
C THR A 253 -2.49 -3.52 -1.31
N GLY A 254 -2.86 -2.53 -2.14
CA GLY A 254 -2.84 -1.11 -1.76
C GLY A 254 -3.61 -0.82 -0.47
N ALA A 255 -4.80 -1.44 -0.27
CA ALA A 255 -5.62 -1.28 0.92
C ALA A 255 -4.88 -1.73 2.20
N THR A 256 -4.20 -2.88 2.14
CA THR A 256 -3.44 -3.39 3.28
C THR A 256 -2.26 -2.47 3.61
N HIS A 257 -1.57 -1.93 2.60
CA HIS A 257 -0.52 -0.94 2.83
C HIS A 257 -1.07 0.39 3.36
N MET A 258 -2.27 0.80 2.97
CA MET A 258 -2.95 1.96 3.56
C MET A 258 -3.30 1.72 5.01
N ALA A 259 -3.79 0.52 5.37
CA ALA A 259 -4.05 0.15 6.76
C ALA A 259 -2.78 0.21 7.62
N VAL A 260 -1.63 -0.26 7.09
CA VAL A 260 -0.32 -0.09 7.75
C VAL A 260 0.00 1.38 7.96
N GLY A 261 -0.15 2.20 6.91
CA GLY A 261 0.09 3.64 6.97
C GLY A 261 -0.84 4.38 7.92
N ALA A 262 -2.08 3.93 8.09
CA ALA A 262 -3.04 4.44 9.07
C ALA A 262 -2.70 4.03 10.53
N GLY A 263 -1.65 3.23 10.73
CA GLY A 263 -1.20 2.79 12.03
C GLY A 263 -1.95 1.59 12.60
N ALA A 264 -2.76 0.89 11.82
CA ALA A 264 -3.41 -0.34 12.24
C ALA A 264 -2.40 -1.44 12.62
N ARG A 265 -2.82 -2.38 13.46
CA ARG A 265 -2.16 -3.69 13.49
C ARG A 265 -2.58 -4.48 12.26
N VAL A 266 -1.61 -5.03 11.55
CA VAL A 266 -1.88 -5.67 10.25
C VAL A 266 -1.22 -7.03 10.17
N VAL A 267 -2.00 -8.02 9.73
CA VAL A 267 -1.47 -9.28 9.20
C VAL A 267 -1.73 -9.31 7.69
N MET A 268 -0.67 -9.27 6.91
CA MET A 268 -0.73 -9.36 5.45
C MET A 268 -0.53 -10.80 5.00
N ILE A 269 -1.45 -11.29 4.17
CA ILE A 269 -1.36 -12.62 3.56
C ILE A 269 -0.74 -12.44 2.18
N MET A 270 0.47 -12.96 2.01
CA MET A 270 1.24 -12.82 0.78
C MET A 270 1.17 -14.11 -0.03
N GLY A 271 0.81 -13.96 -1.29
CA GLY A 271 0.77 -15.03 -2.27
C GLY A 271 2.04 -15.07 -3.12
N PRO A 272 1.93 -14.78 -4.43
CA PRO A 272 3.04 -14.95 -5.37
C PRO A 272 4.12 -13.86 -5.27
N THR A 273 3.92 -12.82 -4.48
CA THR A 273 4.85 -11.69 -4.35
C THR A 273 5.94 -11.94 -3.31
N ASP A 274 7.15 -11.47 -3.61
CA ASP A 274 8.30 -11.61 -2.73
C ASP A 274 8.21 -10.60 -1.56
N PRO A 275 8.14 -11.06 -0.29
CA PRO A 275 8.05 -10.19 0.87
C PRO A 275 9.28 -9.29 1.05
N ARG A 276 10.44 -9.71 0.56
CA ARG A 276 11.65 -8.87 0.59
C ARG A 276 11.48 -7.55 -0.17
N ARG A 277 10.49 -7.49 -1.09
CA ARG A 277 10.17 -6.30 -1.88
C ARG A 277 8.91 -5.59 -1.41
N TYR A 278 7.91 -6.33 -0.95
CA TYR A 278 6.54 -5.82 -0.78
C TYR A 278 5.90 -6.14 0.57
N ALA A 279 6.66 -6.64 1.56
CA ALA A 279 6.13 -6.82 2.90
C ALA A 279 5.57 -5.50 3.46
N PRO A 280 4.70 -5.53 4.48
CA PRO A 280 4.22 -4.31 5.12
C PRO A 280 5.40 -3.54 5.73
N PHE A 281 5.57 -2.28 5.33
CA PHE A 281 6.66 -1.41 5.78
C PHE A 281 6.17 -0.55 6.95
N GLY A 282 6.39 -1.02 8.17
CA GLY A 282 5.91 -0.38 9.38
C GLY A 282 6.61 -0.92 10.62
N ARG A 283 6.10 -0.57 11.78
CA ARG A 283 6.66 -1.01 13.06
C ARG A 283 6.50 -2.52 13.25
N PRO A 284 7.58 -3.27 13.57
CA PRO A 284 7.53 -4.74 13.70
C PRO A 284 6.56 -5.26 14.79
N ASP A 285 6.27 -4.43 15.80
CA ASP A 285 5.30 -4.75 16.87
C ASP A 285 3.84 -4.57 16.44
N ARG A 286 3.59 -3.99 15.26
CA ARG A 286 2.25 -3.72 14.72
C ARG A 286 1.96 -4.42 13.41
N VAL A 287 2.97 -4.83 12.68
CA VAL A 287 2.79 -5.42 11.35
C VAL A 287 3.48 -6.78 11.24
N ALA A 288 2.78 -7.71 10.64
CA ALA A 288 3.30 -9.03 10.31
C ALA A 288 2.80 -9.45 8.92
N TYR A 289 3.48 -10.42 8.36
CA TYR A 289 3.01 -11.07 7.13
C TYR A 289 3.16 -12.58 7.24
N VAL A 290 2.34 -13.29 6.45
CA VAL A 290 2.42 -14.74 6.28
C VAL A 290 2.69 -15.04 4.83
N TRP A 291 3.79 -15.73 4.58
CA TRP A 291 4.24 -16.13 3.24
C TRP A 291 4.90 -17.49 3.29
N ARG A 292 4.68 -18.29 2.27
CA ARG A 292 5.41 -19.54 2.08
C ARG A 292 6.27 -19.42 0.84
N GLU A 293 7.52 -19.78 0.98
CA GLU A 293 8.49 -19.72 -0.12
C GLU A 293 8.02 -20.59 -1.29
N TRP A 294 8.12 -20.02 -2.47
CA TRP A 294 7.90 -20.69 -3.73
C TRP A 294 8.87 -20.15 -4.77
N ASN A 295 9.04 -20.85 -5.89
CA ASN A 295 9.98 -20.42 -6.92
C ASN A 295 9.45 -19.18 -7.66
N VAL A 296 9.77 -17.98 -7.14
CA VAL A 296 9.35 -16.71 -7.73
C VAL A 296 10.09 -16.47 -9.05
N PRO A 297 9.40 -16.36 -10.20
CA PRO A 297 10.05 -16.10 -11.47
C PRO A 297 10.86 -14.79 -11.43
N ALA A 298 12.05 -14.79 -12.06
CA ALA A 298 12.94 -13.62 -12.11
C ALA A 298 12.28 -12.36 -12.73
N ALA A 299 11.28 -12.54 -13.60
CA ALA A 299 10.49 -11.45 -14.18
C ALA A 299 9.47 -10.82 -13.21
N GLY A 300 9.38 -11.30 -11.98
CA GLY A 300 8.39 -10.87 -10.99
C GLY A 300 6.96 -11.25 -11.36
N ALA A 301 6.01 -10.79 -10.56
CA ALA A 301 4.59 -11.13 -10.71
C ALA A 301 3.91 -10.54 -11.96
N ARG A 302 4.63 -9.77 -12.79
CA ARG A 302 4.08 -9.20 -14.04
C ARG A 302 3.62 -10.26 -15.04
N ALA A 303 4.13 -11.49 -14.94
CA ALA A 303 3.78 -12.60 -15.82
C ALA A 303 2.61 -13.47 -15.30
N GLY A 304 1.74 -12.94 -14.42
CA GLY A 304 0.58 -13.70 -13.91
C GLY A 304 0.93 -14.79 -12.89
N ALA A 305 2.14 -14.80 -12.35
CA ALA A 305 2.65 -15.79 -11.38
C ALA A 305 2.44 -17.24 -11.82
N PRO A 306 2.92 -17.65 -13.02
CA PRO A 306 2.77 -19.02 -13.48
C PRO A 306 3.41 -19.98 -12.46
N GLY A 307 2.71 -21.05 -12.12
CA GLY A 307 3.16 -22.07 -11.16
C GLY A 307 2.84 -21.75 -9.68
N PHE A 308 2.30 -20.58 -9.34
CA PHE A 308 1.81 -20.32 -7.99
C PHE A 308 0.45 -20.99 -7.77
N SER A 309 0.34 -21.69 -6.64
CA SER A 309 -0.93 -22.25 -6.16
C SER A 309 -1.08 -22.01 -4.66
N TRP A 310 -2.25 -21.62 -4.23
CA TRP A 310 -2.58 -21.48 -2.82
C TRP A 310 -2.58 -22.82 -2.06
N GLN A 311 -2.56 -23.96 -2.75
CA GLN A 311 -2.37 -25.27 -2.10
C GLN A 311 -1.06 -25.32 -1.32
N HIS A 312 -0.01 -24.65 -1.82
CA HIS A 312 1.30 -24.54 -1.19
C HIS A 312 1.53 -23.18 -0.48
N GLY A 313 0.58 -22.24 -0.60
CA GLY A 313 0.63 -20.94 0.06
C GLY A 313 0.20 -20.99 1.53
N ALA A 314 0.16 -19.82 2.18
CA ALA A 314 -0.22 -19.67 3.58
C ALA A 314 -1.52 -20.42 3.92
N SER A 315 -1.48 -21.29 4.94
CA SER A 315 -2.65 -22.00 5.46
C SER A 315 -3.44 -21.13 6.46
N VAL A 316 -4.65 -21.56 6.81
CA VAL A 316 -5.44 -20.91 7.88
C VAL A 316 -4.70 -20.97 9.22
N GLU A 317 -4.04 -22.09 9.50
CA GLU A 317 -3.24 -22.24 10.72
C GLU A 317 -2.08 -21.25 10.77
N ASP A 318 -1.32 -21.12 9.68
CA ASP A 318 -0.19 -20.17 9.63
C ASP A 318 -0.65 -18.73 9.94
N VAL A 319 -1.78 -18.31 9.33
CA VAL A 319 -2.34 -16.98 9.53
C VAL A 319 -2.85 -16.80 10.96
N PHE A 320 -3.57 -17.80 11.48
CA PHE A 320 -4.11 -17.75 12.83
C PHE A 320 -3.00 -17.66 13.90
N GLN A 321 -1.94 -18.45 13.77
CA GLN A 321 -0.78 -18.40 14.68
C GLN A 321 -0.03 -17.06 14.58
N CYS A 322 0.08 -16.50 13.39
CA CYS A 322 0.66 -15.16 13.20
C CYS A 322 -0.17 -14.09 13.93
N ILE A 323 -1.50 -14.18 13.83
CA ILE A 323 -2.43 -13.28 14.54
C ILE A 323 -2.25 -13.37 16.05
N LEU A 324 -2.25 -14.58 16.61
CA LEU A 324 -2.08 -14.77 18.04
C LEU A 324 -0.76 -14.18 18.53
N LYS A 325 0.34 -14.40 17.83
CA LYS A 325 1.64 -13.81 18.16
C LYS A 325 1.58 -12.28 18.17
N LEU A 326 0.98 -11.67 17.15
CA LEU A 326 0.89 -10.22 17.02
C LEU A 326 -0.02 -9.60 18.11
N LEU A 327 -1.07 -10.29 18.54
CA LEU A 327 -1.95 -9.84 19.61
C LEU A 327 -1.32 -10.01 20.99
N LEU A 328 -0.57 -11.09 21.23
CA LEU A 328 0.09 -11.40 22.50
C LEU A 328 1.32 -10.52 22.78
N PHE A 329 1.92 -9.89 21.77
CA PHE A 329 3.01 -8.93 21.98
C PHE A 329 2.63 -7.76 22.89
N LYS A 330 1.34 -7.51 23.10
CA LYS A 330 0.84 -6.46 24.00
C LYS A 330 1.00 -6.80 25.51
N THR A 331 1.00 -8.08 25.85
CA THR A 331 0.94 -8.53 27.26
C THR A 331 2.30 -8.55 27.96
N ARG A 332 3.41 -8.37 27.26
CA ARG A 332 4.76 -8.41 27.83
C ARG A 332 5.40 -7.03 28.04
N GLN A 333 4.75 -5.94 27.65
CA GLN A 333 5.25 -4.56 27.81
C GLN A 333 4.30 -3.66 28.64
N ALA A 334 3.24 -4.20 29.20
CA ALA A 334 2.38 -3.59 30.21
C ALA A 334 2.65 -4.25 31.54
#